data_fb20205349a25e033ec5a56982ad2edf
#
_entry.id   fb20205349a25e033ec5a56982ad2edf
#
_cell.length_a   1.000
_cell.length_b   1.000
_cell.length_c   1.000
_cell.angle_alpha   90.00
_cell.angle_beta   90.00
_cell.angle_gamma   90.00
#
_symmetry.space_group_name_H-M   'P 1'
#
loop_
_entity.id
_entity.type
_entity.pdbx_description
1 polymer ?
#
loop_
_entity_poly.entity_id
_entity_poly.type
_entity_poly.pdbx_seq_one_letter_code
_entity_poly.pdbx_strand_id
1 'polypeptide(L)'
;MTNGIFVHQSAYTEKVLKRLCMDEAHPLSTPMVVRSLDVNKDPFRPQEKDEEILGSEVPYLSAIGALMYLANTTRPDIAFAVNLLARYSSAPTRRHWNGIKHILRYLKGTTDMGLFYSVNCSPNLVGYADAGYLSDPHKARSQTGYVFICGWGGQSS
;
A
#
# COMPACT_ATOMS: atom_id res chain seq x y z
N MET A 1 -0.14 -5.30 -31.45
CA MET A 1 0.59 -4.29 -30.64
C MET A 1 -0.42 -3.63 -29.73
N THR A 2 -0.26 -3.72 -28.43
CA THR A 2 -1.08 -3.01 -27.44
C THR A 2 -0.77 -1.52 -27.56
N ASN A 3 -1.71 -0.74 -28.10
CA ASN A 3 -1.52 0.69 -28.30
C ASN A 3 -1.89 1.42 -27.01
N GLY A 4 -0.89 1.84 -26.25
CA GLY A 4 -1.11 2.52 -24.96
C GLY A 4 0.19 2.95 -24.30
N ILE A 5 0.06 3.63 -23.15
CA ILE A 5 1.16 4.09 -22.32
C ILE A 5 1.18 3.26 -21.03
N PHE A 6 2.32 2.63 -20.74
CA PHE A 6 2.56 1.94 -19.48
C PHE A 6 3.43 2.83 -18.58
N VAL A 7 2.90 3.19 -17.41
CA VAL A 7 3.57 4.05 -16.43
C VAL A 7 3.95 3.20 -15.22
N HIS A 8 5.24 3.12 -14.93
CA HIS A 8 5.77 2.33 -13.82
C HIS A 8 6.94 3.03 -13.14
N GLN A 9 7.30 2.60 -11.97
CA GLN A 9 8.40 3.15 -11.17
C GLN A 9 9.36 2.06 -10.68
N SER A 10 9.70 1.10 -11.55
CA SER A 10 10.60 -0.02 -11.21
C SER A 10 11.93 0.45 -10.63
N ALA A 11 12.59 1.42 -11.28
CA ALA A 11 13.87 1.96 -10.82
C ALA A 11 13.77 2.64 -9.44
N TYR A 12 12.67 3.35 -9.16
CA TYR A 12 12.46 3.94 -7.84
C TYR A 12 12.17 2.86 -6.80
N THR A 13 11.37 1.87 -7.13
CA THR A 13 11.06 0.71 -6.27
C THR A 13 12.35 -0.02 -5.86
N GLU A 14 13.23 -0.32 -6.82
CA GLU A 14 14.53 -0.95 -6.55
C GLU A 14 15.41 -0.09 -5.63
N LYS A 15 15.43 1.23 -5.87
CA LYS A 15 16.18 2.17 -5.01
C LYS A 15 15.64 2.16 -3.56
N VAL A 16 14.32 2.10 -3.38
CA VAL A 16 13.69 2.01 -2.05
C VAL A 16 14.05 0.69 -1.38
N LEU A 17 13.95 -0.43 -2.10
CA LEU A 17 14.30 -1.76 -1.58
C LEU A 17 15.75 -1.82 -1.12
N LYS A 18 16.70 -1.34 -1.93
CA LYS A 18 18.13 -1.27 -1.59
C LYS A 18 18.37 -0.39 -0.35
N ARG A 19 17.77 0.80 -0.30
CA ARG A 19 17.92 1.72 0.84
C ARG A 19 17.43 1.11 2.16
N LEU A 20 16.43 0.26 2.11
CA LEU A 20 15.83 -0.39 3.29
C LEU A 20 16.37 -1.82 3.51
N CYS A 21 17.41 -2.22 2.78
CA CYS A 21 18.04 -3.56 2.84
C CYS A 21 17.03 -4.69 2.63
N MET A 22 16.12 -4.51 1.67
CA MET A 22 15.07 -5.48 1.32
C MET A 22 15.21 -6.02 -0.12
N ASP A 23 16.27 -5.66 -0.82
CA ASP A 23 16.55 -6.10 -2.20
C ASP A 23 16.83 -7.59 -2.32
N GLU A 24 17.35 -8.24 -1.27
CA GLU A 24 17.56 -9.70 -1.22
C GLU A 24 16.42 -10.44 -0.48
N ALA A 25 15.35 -9.74 -0.10
CA ALA A 25 14.25 -10.37 0.62
C ALA A 25 13.42 -11.30 -0.28
N HIS A 26 12.90 -12.38 0.28
CA HIS A 26 11.98 -13.26 -0.43
C HIS A 26 10.67 -12.54 -0.76
N PRO A 27 10.21 -12.56 -2.04
CA PRO A 27 8.99 -11.89 -2.44
C PRO A 27 7.73 -12.51 -1.80
N LEU A 28 6.68 -11.72 -1.75
CA LEU A 28 5.34 -12.13 -1.31
C LEU A 28 4.31 -11.79 -2.39
N SER A 29 3.19 -12.53 -2.40
CA SER A 29 2.12 -12.37 -3.38
C SER A 29 1.06 -11.34 -3.00
N THR A 30 1.03 -10.89 -1.74
CA THR A 30 0.05 -9.93 -1.23
C THR A 30 0.72 -8.78 -0.50
N PRO A 31 0.19 -7.54 -0.57
CA PRO A 31 0.81 -6.38 0.06
C PRO A 31 0.67 -6.36 1.59
N MET A 32 -0.23 -7.16 2.15
CA MET A 32 -0.40 -7.27 3.59
C MET A 32 -0.99 -8.63 3.99
N VAL A 33 -0.84 -8.99 5.25
CA VAL A 33 -1.51 -10.15 5.83
C VAL A 33 -3.01 -9.89 5.98
N VAL A 34 -3.80 -10.96 5.99
CA VAL A 34 -5.24 -10.86 6.25
C VAL A 34 -5.47 -10.32 7.66
N ARG A 35 -6.29 -9.28 7.77
CA ARG A 35 -6.69 -8.73 9.07
C ARG A 35 -7.78 -9.58 9.72
N SER A 36 -7.65 -9.75 11.02
CA SER A 36 -8.73 -10.32 11.82
C SER A 36 -9.75 -9.21 12.16
N LEU A 37 -11.04 -9.57 12.16
CA LEU A 37 -12.09 -8.71 12.72
C LEU A 37 -12.06 -8.70 14.25
N ASP A 38 -11.40 -9.66 14.86
CA ASP A 38 -11.14 -9.68 16.32
C ASP A 38 -10.03 -8.65 16.63
N VAL A 39 -10.40 -7.65 17.42
CA VAL A 39 -9.54 -6.54 17.83
C VAL A 39 -8.22 -7.03 18.47
N ASN A 40 -8.28 -8.11 19.24
CA ASN A 40 -7.12 -8.66 19.94
C ASN A 40 -6.19 -9.46 19.02
N LYS A 41 -6.70 -9.93 17.88
CA LYS A 41 -5.95 -10.72 16.88
C LYS A 41 -5.52 -9.89 15.67
N ASP A 42 -5.92 -8.62 15.58
CA ASP A 42 -5.48 -7.75 14.49
C ASP A 42 -3.96 -7.55 14.56
N PRO A 43 -3.20 -7.96 13.54
CA PRO A 43 -1.75 -7.77 13.52
C PRO A 43 -1.35 -6.29 13.50
N PHE A 44 -2.25 -5.39 13.13
CA PHE A 44 -2.02 -3.95 13.06
C PHE A 44 -2.79 -3.17 14.13
N ARG A 45 -2.99 -3.75 15.31
CA ARG A 45 -3.57 -3.06 16.47
C ARG A 45 -2.62 -2.00 17.04
N PRO A 46 -3.11 -0.99 17.75
CA PRO A 46 -2.28 -0.01 18.44
C PRO A 46 -1.26 -0.64 19.39
N GLN A 47 -0.25 0.14 19.77
CA GLN A 47 0.75 -0.26 20.77
C GLN A 47 0.09 -0.77 22.04
N GLU A 48 0.56 -1.90 22.55
CA GLU A 48 0.22 -2.46 23.88
C GLU A 48 1.16 -1.92 24.96
N LYS A 49 0.73 -2.01 26.24
CA LYS A 49 1.47 -1.42 27.37
C LYS A 49 2.92 -1.92 27.49
N ASP A 50 3.13 -3.19 27.13
CA ASP A 50 4.44 -3.86 27.25
C ASP A 50 5.23 -3.88 25.93
N GLU A 51 4.72 -3.20 24.90
CA GLU A 51 5.33 -3.21 23.57
C GLU A 51 6.25 -2.01 23.40
N GLU A 52 7.51 -2.27 23.07
CA GLU A 52 8.52 -1.24 22.84
C GLU A 52 8.23 -0.42 21.57
N ILE A 53 8.30 0.91 21.71
CA ILE A 53 8.28 1.81 20.57
C ILE A 53 9.66 1.76 19.89
N LEU A 54 9.66 1.66 18.57
CA LEU A 54 10.89 1.69 17.79
C LEU A 54 11.54 3.07 17.87
N GLY A 55 12.85 3.07 18.12
CA GLY A 55 13.65 4.28 18.12
C GLY A 55 13.91 4.84 16.72
N SER A 56 14.61 5.96 16.69
CA SER A 56 14.96 6.69 15.45
C SER A 56 15.90 5.93 14.50
N GLU A 57 16.54 4.87 14.98
CA GLU A 57 17.40 3.97 14.19
C GLU A 57 16.61 3.17 13.15
N VAL A 58 15.30 2.98 13.37
CA VAL A 58 14.41 2.33 12.41
C VAL A 58 13.79 3.40 11.50
N PRO A 59 14.02 3.37 10.19
CA PRO A 59 13.60 4.43 9.28
C PRO A 59 12.10 4.34 8.93
N TYR A 60 11.22 4.26 9.96
CA TYR A 60 9.79 4.03 9.79
C TYR A 60 9.12 5.13 8.95
N LEU A 61 9.30 6.40 9.33
CA LEU A 61 8.72 7.54 8.62
C LEU A 61 9.23 7.66 7.18
N SER A 62 10.53 7.41 7.00
CA SER A 62 11.14 7.44 5.66
C SER A 62 10.60 6.33 4.76
N ALA A 63 10.34 5.15 5.33
CA ALA A 63 9.73 4.03 4.60
C ALA A 63 8.29 4.34 4.24
N ILE A 64 7.48 4.85 5.18
CA ILE A 64 6.10 5.27 4.93
C ILE A 64 6.06 6.33 3.81
N GLY A 65 6.91 7.37 3.87
CA GLY A 65 6.96 8.40 2.84
C GLY A 65 7.26 7.87 1.45
N ALA A 66 8.22 6.96 1.33
CA ALA A 66 8.56 6.32 0.05
C ALA A 66 7.42 5.43 -0.49
N LEU A 67 6.77 4.66 0.40
CA LEU A 67 5.64 3.81 0.04
C LEU A 67 4.40 4.63 -0.33
N MET A 68 4.11 5.73 0.37
CA MET A 68 3.02 6.65 0.02
C MET A 68 3.23 7.28 -1.36
N TYR A 69 4.46 7.64 -1.69
CA TYR A 69 4.77 8.15 -3.03
C TYR A 69 4.45 7.12 -4.12
N LEU A 70 4.85 5.86 -3.95
CA LEU A 70 4.51 4.79 -4.87
C LEU A 70 3.00 4.56 -4.96
N ALA A 71 2.32 4.47 -3.80
CA ALA A 71 0.88 4.24 -3.71
C ALA A 71 0.06 5.31 -4.45
N ASN A 72 0.46 6.57 -4.33
CA ASN A 72 -0.25 7.71 -4.91
C ASN A 72 0.07 7.95 -6.39
N THR A 73 1.09 7.28 -6.95
CA THR A 73 1.52 7.51 -8.33
C THR A 73 1.24 6.32 -9.24
N THR A 74 1.83 5.17 -8.99
CA THR A 74 1.78 4.01 -9.91
C THR A 74 1.36 2.69 -9.26
N ARG A 75 1.23 2.64 -7.93
CA ARG A 75 0.97 1.42 -7.17
C ARG A 75 -0.24 1.57 -6.23
N PRO A 76 -1.46 1.82 -6.74
CA PRO A 76 -2.65 1.92 -5.91
C PRO A 76 -2.98 0.64 -5.14
N ASP A 77 -2.45 -0.50 -5.57
CA ASP A 77 -2.58 -1.81 -4.94
C ASP A 77 -2.00 -1.88 -3.51
N ILE A 78 -1.02 -1.03 -3.17
CA ILE A 78 -0.47 -0.95 -1.81
C ILE A 78 -1.11 0.17 -0.97
N ALA A 79 -2.00 0.99 -1.52
CA ALA A 79 -2.49 2.21 -0.86
C ALA A 79 -3.15 1.93 0.49
N PHE A 80 -4.01 0.90 0.59
CA PHE A 80 -4.66 0.54 1.84
C PHE A 80 -3.66 0.16 2.93
N ALA A 81 -2.70 -0.73 2.62
CA ALA A 81 -1.72 -1.22 3.57
C ALA A 81 -0.81 -0.08 4.08
N VAL A 82 -0.38 0.80 3.18
CA VAL A 82 0.46 1.96 3.53
C VAL A 82 -0.30 2.95 4.41
N ASN A 83 -1.53 3.30 4.05
CA ASN A 83 -2.36 4.23 4.85
C ASN A 83 -2.66 3.66 6.24
N LEU A 84 -2.89 2.35 6.35
CA LEU A 84 -3.09 1.70 7.62
C LEU A 84 -1.86 1.83 8.52
N LEU A 85 -0.67 1.51 8.01
CA LEU A 85 0.58 1.59 8.76
C LEU A 85 1.01 3.03 9.07
N ALA A 86 0.69 3.98 8.19
CA ALA A 86 0.96 5.40 8.42
C ALA A 86 0.29 5.95 9.70
N ARG A 87 -0.82 5.36 10.15
CA ARG A 87 -1.49 5.75 11.40
C ARG A 87 -0.64 5.57 12.65
N TYR A 88 0.35 4.69 12.58
CA TYR A 88 1.23 4.34 13.70
C TYR A 88 2.57 5.07 13.67
N SER A 89 2.71 6.09 12.82
CA SER A 89 3.96 6.82 12.60
C SER A 89 4.48 7.54 13.84
N SER A 90 3.60 7.91 14.79
CA SER A 90 3.99 8.57 16.04
C SER A 90 4.53 7.61 17.11
N ALA A 91 4.13 6.34 17.06
CA ALA A 91 4.53 5.32 18.02
C ALA A 91 4.60 3.93 17.34
N PRO A 92 5.53 3.75 16.37
CA PRO A 92 5.64 2.50 15.66
C PRO A 92 6.25 1.42 16.54
N THR A 93 5.75 0.20 16.43
CA THR A 93 6.29 -0.97 17.11
C THR A 93 6.94 -1.94 16.11
N ARG A 94 7.60 -2.98 16.60
CA ARG A 94 8.19 -4.04 15.77
C ARG A 94 7.15 -4.66 14.84
N ARG A 95 5.93 -4.80 15.30
CA ARG A 95 4.80 -5.33 14.55
C ARG A 95 4.46 -4.48 13.35
N HIS A 96 4.39 -3.16 13.53
CA HIS A 96 4.15 -2.20 12.45
C HIS A 96 5.30 -2.20 11.43
N TRP A 97 6.54 -2.30 11.90
CA TRP A 97 7.71 -2.42 11.03
C TRP A 97 7.70 -3.71 10.20
N ASN A 98 7.27 -4.82 10.78
CA ASN A 98 7.08 -6.07 10.02
C ASN A 98 6.01 -5.93 8.95
N GLY A 99 4.96 -5.14 9.18
CA GLY A 99 3.98 -4.77 8.15
C GLY A 99 4.61 -4.01 6.98
N ILE A 100 5.49 -3.03 7.25
CA ILE A 100 6.25 -2.33 6.21
C ILE A 100 7.14 -3.31 5.42
N LYS A 101 7.86 -4.18 6.10
CA LYS A 101 8.68 -5.22 5.44
C LYS A 101 7.84 -6.14 4.56
N HIS A 102 6.60 -6.43 4.96
CA HIS A 102 5.68 -7.23 4.16
C HIS A 102 5.35 -6.53 2.85
N ILE A 103 5.02 -5.22 2.88
CA ILE A 103 4.78 -4.43 1.67
C ILE A 103 6.03 -4.40 0.78
N LEU A 104 7.21 -4.19 1.35
CA LEU A 104 8.46 -4.17 0.59
C LEU A 104 8.75 -5.53 -0.09
N ARG A 105 8.47 -6.65 0.56
CA ARG A 105 8.58 -7.99 -0.04
C ARG A 105 7.58 -8.20 -1.18
N TYR A 106 6.36 -7.67 -1.06
CA TYR A 106 5.39 -7.66 -2.15
C TYR A 106 5.89 -6.82 -3.33
N LEU A 107 6.40 -5.62 -3.07
CA LEU A 107 7.00 -4.76 -4.10
C LEU A 107 8.20 -5.42 -4.79
N LYS A 108 9.01 -6.18 -4.05
CA LYS A 108 10.11 -6.97 -4.63
C LYS A 108 9.63 -7.99 -5.65
N GLY A 109 8.49 -8.64 -5.40
CA GLY A 109 7.88 -9.61 -6.32
C GLY A 109 7.10 -8.99 -7.48
N THR A 110 6.90 -7.66 -7.47
CA THR A 110 6.03 -6.95 -8.42
C THR A 110 6.64 -5.63 -8.90
N THR A 111 7.97 -5.58 -9.04
CA THR A 111 8.71 -4.37 -9.46
C THR A 111 8.34 -3.88 -10.86
N ASP A 112 7.87 -4.77 -11.71
CA ASP A 112 7.43 -4.54 -13.08
C ASP A 112 5.97 -4.09 -13.21
N MET A 113 5.22 -4.06 -12.11
CA MET A 113 3.83 -3.60 -12.12
C MET A 113 3.73 -2.07 -12.20
N GLY A 114 2.67 -1.61 -12.88
CA GLY A 114 2.36 -0.19 -13.05
C GLY A 114 0.95 0.02 -13.59
N LEU A 115 0.68 1.22 -14.08
CA LEU A 115 -0.60 1.61 -14.66
C LEU A 115 -0.52 1.60 -16.18
N PHE A 116 -1.48 0.97 -16.84
CA PHE A 116 -1.58 0.95 -18.29
C PHE A 116 -2.76 1.82 -18.75
N TYR A 117 -2.47 2.76 -19.64
CA TYR A 117 -3.46 3.63 -20.27
C TYR A 117 -3.54 3.29 -21.77
N SER A 118 -4.67 2.73 -22.20
CA SER A 118 -4.90 2.36 -23.59
C SER A 118 -5.32 3.59 -24.43
N VAL A 119 -4.80 3.69 -25.64
CA VAL A 119 -5.18 4.77 -26.59
C VAL A 119 -6.61 4.58 -27.12
N ASN A 120 -7.10 3.35 -27.17
CA ASN A 120 -8.43 3.02 -27.75
C ASN A 120 -9.57 3.16 -26.73
N CYS A 121 -9.32 3.79 -25.57
CA CYS A 121 -10.32 3.92 -24.52
C CYS A 121 -11.14 5.20 -24.70
N SER A 122 -12.44 5.11 -24.37
CA SER A 122 -13.27 6.28 -24.20
C SER A 122 -12.65 7.24 -23.18
N PRO A 123 -12.62 8.56 -23.42
CA PRO A 123 -12.05 9.53 -22.49
C PRO A 123 -12.86 9.71 -21.19
N ASN A 124 -13.79 8.81 -20.90
CA ASN A 124 -14.64 8.90 -19.72
C ASN A 124 -13.85 8.53 -18.46
N LEU A 125 -13.87 9.44 -17.52
CA LEU A 125 -13.39 9.20 -16.16
C LEU A 125 -14.54 8.68 -15.30
N VAL A 126 -14.41 7.47 -14.77
CA VAL A 126 -15.39 6.85 -13.87
C VAL A 126 -14.82 6.78 -12.48
N GLY A 127 -15.50 7.38 -11.51
CA GLY A 127 -15.11 7.35 -10.09
C GLY A 127 -15.99 6.39 -9.32
N TYR A 128 -15.35 5.59 -8.45
CA TYR A 128 -16.01 4.77 -7.44
C TYR A 128 -15.57 5.26 -6.07
N ALA A 129 -16.52 5.39 -5.16
CA ALA A 129 -16.26 5.74 -3.77
C ALA A 129 -16.86 4.69 -2.85
N ASP A 130 -16.10 4.31 -1.84
CA ASP A 130 -16.54 3.41 -0.77
C ASP A 130 -16.37 4.11 0.57
N ALA A 131 -17.44 4.16 1.37
CA ALA A 131 -17.45 4.76 2.70
C ALA A 131 -17.56 3.67 3.75
N GLY A 132 -16.41 3.20 4.25
CA GLY A 132 -16.34 2.27 5.38
C GLY A 132 -16.69 2.98 6.70
N TYR A 133 -17.98 3.04 7.06
CA TYR A 133 -18.41 3.63 8.33
C TYR A 133 -17.88 2.81 9.51
N LEU A 134 -17.21 3.48 10.47
CA LEU A 134 -16.61 2.85 11.66
C LEU A 134 -15.73 1.61 11.36
N SER A 135 -15.07 1.58 10.22
CA SER A 135 -14.28 0.43 9.76
C SER A 135 -12.97 0.19 10.52
N ASP A 136 -12.54 1.17 11.34
CA ASP A 136 -11.40 0.99 12.24
C ASP A 136 -11.86 0.32 13.54
N PRO A 137 -11.51 -0.95 13.79
CA PRO A 137 -11.98 -1.69 14.97
C PRO A 137 -11.42 -1.15 16.28
N HIS A 138 -10.35 -0.34 16.26
CA HIS A 138 -9.69 0.16 17.47
C HIS A 138 -10.15 1.54 17.90
N LYS A 139 -10.43 2.44 16.95
CA LYS A 139 -10.77 3.84 17.22
C LYS A 139 -12.11 4.26 16.63
N ALA A 140 -12.88 3.33 16.11
CA ALA A 140 -14.17 3.58 15.45
C ALA A 140 -14.11 4.73 14.42
N ARG A 141 -13.00 4.88 13.71
CA ARG A 141 -12.85 5.86 12.64
C ARG A 141 -13.40 5.30 11.35
N SER A 142 -14.12 6.13 10.62
CA SER A 142 -14.54 5.82 9.26
C SER A 142 -13.36 5.90 8.31
N GLN A 143 -13.38 5.06 7.29
CA GLN A 143 -12.38 5.02 6.24
C GLN A 143 -13.07 5.22 4.90
N THR A 144 -12.60 6.15 4.09
CA THR A 144 -13.12 6.36 2.75
C THR A 144 -12.08 5.89 1.74
N GLY A 145 -12.49 5.02 0.84
CA GLY A 145 -11.74 4.65 -0.34
C GLY A 145 -12.35 5.28 -1.58
N TYR A 146 -11.53 5.61 -2.55
CA TYR A 146 -12.00 5.98 -3.88
C TYR A 146 -11.01 5.50 -4.94
N VAL A 147 -11.55 5.21 -6.12
CA VAL A 147 -10.77 4.79 -7.28
C VAL A 147 -11.34 5.51 -8.50
N PHE A 148 -10.48 6.07 -9.32
CA PHE A 148 -10.83 6.59 -10.63
C PHE A 148 -10.26 5.68 -11.71
N ILE A 149 -11.12 5.28 -12.64
CA ILE A 149 -10.75 4.48 -13.81
C ILE A 149 -10.89 5.35 -15.05
N CYS A 150 -9.80 5.44 -15.82
CA CYS A 150 -9.78 6.12 -17.10
C CYS A 150 -9.70 5.09 -18.21
N GLY A 151 -10.68 5.15 -19.12
CA GLY A 151 -10.60 4.38 -20.35
C GLY A 151 -11.08 2.93 -20.28
N TRP A 152 -11.97 2.57 -19.39
CA TRP A 152 -12.62 1.26 -19.40
C TRP A 152 -13.86 1.30 -20.32
N GLY A 153 -13.65 0.95 -21.58
CA GLY A 153 -14.75 0.65 -22.50
C GLY A 153 -15.26 -0.76 -22.24
N GLY A 154 -16.29 -0.89 -21.40
CA GLY A 154 -17.07 -2.12 -21.38
C GLY A 154 -17.73 -2.27 -22.74
N GLN A 155 -17.42 -3.32 -23.49
CA GLN A 155 -18.27 -3.77 -24.59
C GLN A 155 -19.57 -4.24 -23.97
N SER A 156 -20.61 -3.41 -24.09
CA SER A 156 -21.99 -3.89 -24.03
C SER A 156 -22.27 -4.54 -25.38
N SER A 157 -22.21 -5.85 -25.45
CA SER A 157 -22.88 -6.64 -26.48
C SER A 157 -24.38 -6.70 -26.20
#